data_bd4cb61e55796d5f90a9daa987b2a901
#
_entry.id   bd4cb61e55796d5f90a9daa987b2a901
#
_cell.length_a   1.000
_cell.length_b   1.000
_cell.length_c   1.000
_cell.angle_alpha   90.00
_cell.angle_beta   90.00
_cell.angle_gamma   90.00
#
_symmetry.space_group_name_H-M   'P 1'
#
loop_
_entity.id
_entity.type
_entity.pdbx_description
1 polymer ?
#
loop_
_entity_poly.entity_id
_entity_poly.type
_entity_poly.pdbx_seq_one_letter_code
_entity_poly.pdbx_strand_id
1 'polypeptide(L)'
;MTDNVRPHIDTPDFESAAFLREHVDSILEFYAPRIFDPAGGFFQHFLDDGSIYDHQLRHLVSSTRLVFNHSNAFLQTKEQKYRDWAAHGIAFLQDQHRQRSGHYVWQLKGDKIDDGRAMAYGHAFVILAASWAARLDITGAREMIYDCWSFMEAHFWEPDHTAY
;
A
#
# COMPACT_ATOMS: atom_id res chain seq x y z
N MET A 1 -11.26 -10.47 53.37
CA MET A 1 -11.14 -10.99 52.01
C MET A 1 -11.83 -10.00 51.11
N THR A 2 -11.09 -9.16 50.45
CA THR A 2 -11.61 -8.19 49.48
C THR A 2 -11.60 -8.89 48.13
N ASP A 3 -12.80 -9.23 47.65
CA ASP A 3 -13.00 -9.75 46.31
C ASP A 3 -12.48 -8.70 45.29
N ASN A 4 -11.37 -9.03 44.68
CA ASN A 4 -10.78 -8.23 43.61
C ASN A 4 -11.54 -8.54 42.31
N VAL A 5 -12.76 -8.00 42.18
CA VAL A 5 -13.56 -8.09 40.97
C VAL A 5 -12.86 -7.28 39.91
N ARG A 6 -12.15 -7.97 38.99
CA ARG A 6 -11.61 -7.30 37.79
C ARG A 6 -12.78 -6.66 37.04
N PRO A 7 -12.66 -5.39 36.61
CA PRO A 7 -13.73 -4.80 35.82
C PRO A 7 -13.94 -5.66 34.58
N HIS A 8 -15.21 -5.98 34.30
CA HIS A 8 -15.62 -6.65 33.08
C HIS A 8 -15.33 -5.68 31.91
N ILE A 9 -14.32 -5.97 31.14
CA ILE A 9 -14.03 -5.21 29.91
C ILE A 9 -14.97 -5.81 28.87
N ASP A 10 -15.99 -5.04 28.45
CA ASP A 10 -16.83 -5.43 27.34
C ASP A 10 -15.95 -5.52 26.08
N THR A 11 -15.73 -6.75 25.66
CA THR A 11 -14.96 -7.03 24.44
C THR A 11 -15.81 -6.62 23.24
N PRO A 12 -15.32 -5.78 22.34
CA PRO A 12 -16.06 -5.44 21.13
C PRO A 12 -16.41 -6.68 20.31
N ASP A 13 -17.53 -6.64 19.63
CA ASP A 13 -17.85 -7.64 18.60
C ASP A 13 -16.99 -7.37 17.35
N PHE A 14 -15.82 -7.99 17.30
CA PHE A 14 -14.82 -7.82 16.24
C PHE A 14 -15.31 -8.29 14.85
N GLU A 15 -16.39 -9.05 14.78
CA GLU A 15 -16.97 -9.54 13.53
C GLU A 15 -18.10 -8.64 13.02
N SER A 16 -18.58 -7.72 13.84
CA SER A 16 -19.67 -6.83 13.44
C SER A 16 -19.24 -5.85 12.36
N ALA A 17 -20.11 -5.63 11.38
CA ALA A 17 -19.87 -4.66 10.31
C ALA A 17 -19.71 -3.22 10.83
N ALA A 18 -20.33 -2.90 11.97
CA ALA A 18 -20.21 -1.60 12.62
C ALA A 18 -18.79 -1.40 13.16
N PHE A 19 -18.31 -2.35 13.97
CA PHE A 19 -16.94 -2.32 14.51
C PHE A 19 -15.90 -2.23 13.39
N LEU A 20 -16.03 -3.07 12.35
CA LEU A 20 -15.06 -3.09 11.25
C LEU A 20 -15.00 -1.76 10.49
N ARG A 21 -16.14 -1.09 10.27
CA ARG A 21 -16.18 0.24 9.66
C ARG A 21 -15.50 1.28 10.52
N GLU A 22 -15.90 1.37 11.80
CA GLU A 22 -15.31 2.31 12.75
C GLU A 22 -13.80 2.12 12.88
N HIS A 23 -13.34 0.87 12.86
CA HIS A 23 -11.90 0.55 12.90
C HIS A 23 -11.18 1.00 11.63
N VAL A 24 -11.77 0.80 10.44
CA VAL A 24 -11.21 1.29 9.17
C VAL A 24 -11.15 2.81 9.18
N ASP A 25 -12.22 3.48 9.61
CA ASP A 25 -12.26 4.95 9.69
C ASP A 25 -11.20 5.48 10.64
N SER A 26 -11.02 4.88 11.81
CA SER A 26 -9.98 5.27 12.78
C SER A 26 -8.56 5.10 12.23
N ILE A 27 -8.30 4.05 11.45
CA ILE A 27 -7.01 3.86 10.77
C ILE A 27 -6.79 4.94 9.72
N LEU A 28 -7.79 5.24 8.90
CA LEU A 28 -7.69 6.28 7.89
C LEU A 28 -7.45 7.66 8.52
N GLU A 29 -8.14 7.98 9.62
CA GLU A 29 -7.95 9.22 10.37
C GLU A 29 -6.56 9.32 11.00
N PHE A 30 -6.03 8.23 11.52
CA PHE A 30 -4.67 8.19 12.10
C PHE A 30 -3.61 8.58 11.07
N TYR A 31 -3.71 8.05 9.86
CA TYR A 31 -2.72 8.31 8.81
C TYR A 31 -3.00 9.59 8.01
N ALA A 32 -4.26 9.96 7.80
CA ALA A 32 -4.70 10.95 6.83
C ALA A 32 -3.93 12.28 6.81
N PRO A 33 -3.61 12.93 7.93
CA PRO A 33 -2.94 14.21 7.84
C PRO A 33 -1.45 14.14 7.53
N ARG A 34 -0.82 12.97 7.68
CA ARG A 34 0.65 12.87 7.69
C ARG A 34 1.23 11.91 6.64
N ILE A 35 0.42 11.00 6.13
CA ILE A 35 0.92 9.92 5.26
C ILE A 35 1.36 10.41 3.88
N PHE A 36 0.77 11.48 3.38
CA PHE A 36 1.03 12.02 2.06
C PHE A 36 2.38 12.75 2.02
N ASP A 37 3.28 12.30 1.14
CA ASP A 37 4.53 12.99 0.85
C ASP A 37 4.37 13.79 -0.45
N PRO A 38 4.36 15.14 -0.40
CA PRO A 38 4.22 15.95 -1.61
C PRO A 38 5.39 15.80 -2.58
N ALA A 39 6.54 15.30 -2.14
CA ALA A 39 7.69 15.02 -3.00
C ALA A 39 7.52 13.71 -3.80
N GLY A 40 6.60 12.84 -3.40
CA GLY A 40 6.26 11.60 -4.08
C GLY A 40 6.00 10.44 -3.12
N GLY A 41 4.95 9.68 -3.37
CA GLY A 41 4.58 8.51 -2.57
C GLY A 41 4.04 8.86 -1.18
N PHE A 42 4.36 8.01 -0.22
CA PHE A 42 3.78 8.06 1.12
C PHE A 42 4.85 7.82 2.17
N PHE A 43 4.74 8.50 3.31
CA PHE A 43 5.49 8.12 4.51
C PHE A 43 5.00 6.77 5.03
N GLN A 44 5.89 5.95 5.57
CA GLN A 44 5.59 4.56 5.92
C GLN A 44 5.96 4.21 7.36
N HIS A 45 6.70 5.06 8.03
CA HIS A 45 7.31 4.80 9.32
C HIS A 45 6.78 5.76 10.39
N PHE A 46 5.79 5.30 11.16
CA PHE A 46 5.09 6.09 12.16
C PHE A 46 5.31 5.52 13.56
N LEU A 47 5.38 6.40 14.55
CA LEU A 47 5.23 6.05 15.95
C LEU A 47 3.74 5.98 16.31
N ASP A 48 3.43 5.46 17.51
CA ASP A 48 2.05 5.28 17.98
C ASP A 48 1.29 6.60 18.16
N ASP A 49 2.02 7.72 18.33
CA ASP A 49 1.45 9.07 18.36
C ASP A 49 1.20 9.68 16.97
N GLY A 50 1.50 8.92 15.91
CA GLY A 50 1.37 9.34 14.53
C GLY A 50 2.51 10.23 14.04
N SER A 51 3.59 10.45 14.80
CA SER A 51 4.78 11.13 14.31
C SER A 51 5.59 10.23 13.36
N ILE A 52 6.22 10.83 12.35
CA ILE A 52 7.03 10.10 11.37
C ILE A 52 8.47 10.03 11.90
N TYR A 53 9.01 8.82 12.07
CA TYR A 53 10.38 8.65 12.54
C TYR A 53 11.39 8.37 11.42
N ASP A 54 10.93 7.99 10.22
CA ASP A 54 11.77 7.89 9.03
C ASP A 54 11.06 8.52 7.82
N HIS A 55 11.65 9.59 7.31
CA HIS A 55 11.14 10.34 6.17
C HIS A 55 11.69 9.86 4.82
N GLN A 56 12.64 8.93 4.81
CA GLN A 56 13.38 8.57 3.61
C GLN A 56 13.05 7.18 3.05
N LEU A 57 12.83 6.20 3.91
CA LEU A 57 12.60 4.83 3.46
C LEU A 57 11.23 4.67 2.82
N ARG A 58 11.21 4.01 1.64
CA ARG A 58 10.00 3.66 0.90
C ARG A 58 10.12 2.21 0.44
N HIS A 59 9.41 1.33 1.13
CA HIS A 59 9.35 -0.08 0.80
C HIS A 59 8.29 -0.35 -0.26
N LEU A 60 8.59 -1.15 -1.28
CA LEU A 60 7.68 -1.44 -2.39
C LEU A 60 6.31 -1.93 -1.93
N VAL A 61 6.28 -2.95 -1.06
CA VAL A 61 5.01 -3.54 -0.60
C VAL A 61 4.20 -2.54 0.22
N SER A 62 4.82 -1.69 1.03
CA SER A 62 4.11 -0.64 1.76
C SER A 62 3.54 0.40 0.82
N SER A 63 4.31 0.85 -0.18
CA SER A 63 3.84 1.78 -1.21
C SER A 63 2.63 1.24 -1.96
N THR A 64 2.66 -0.03 -2.37
CA THR A 64 1.54 -0.68 -3.08
C THR A 64 0.31 -0.87 -2.20
N ARG A 65 0.50 -1.26 -0.92
CA ARG A 65 -0.61 -1.38 0.04
C ARG A 65 -1.32 -0.06 0.29
N LEU A 66 -0.60 1.05 0.30
CA LEU A 66 -1.21 2.37 0.46
C LEU A 66 -2.03 2.78 -0.76
N VAL A 67 -1.58 2.47 -1.98
CA VAL A 67 -2.42 2.62 -3.19
C VAL A 67 -3.69 1.78 -3.09
N PHE A 68 -3.58 0.53 -2.69
CA PHE A 68 -4.72 -0.37 -2.48
C PHE A 68 -5.69 0.20 -1.43
N ASN A 69 -5.19 0.62 -0.27
CA ASN A 69 -5.99 1.15 0.82
C ASN A 69 -6.74 2.42 0.41
N HIS A 70 -6.07 3.37 -0.25
CA HIS A 70 -6.70 4.61 -0.72
C HIS A 70 -7.71 4.36 -1.83
N SER A 71 -7.44 3.40 -2.73
CA SER A 71 -8.42 2.99 -3.74
C SER A 71 -9.70 2.44 -3.10
N ASN A 72 -9.56 1.60 -2.07
CA ASN A 72 -10.71 1.09 -1.31
C ASN A 72 -11.43 2.19 -0.52
N ALA A 73 -10.68 3.08 0.14
CA ALA A 73 -11.24 4.21 0.87
C ALA A 73 -12.12 5.08 -0.06
N PHE A 74 -11.65 5.38 -1.26
CA PHE A 74 -12.46 6.10 -2.25
C PHE A 74 -13.72 5.33 -2.64
N LEU A 75 -13.63 4.03 -2.88
CA LEU A 75 -14.80 3.23 -3.25
C LEU A 75 -15.87 3.20 -2.15
N GLN A 76 -15.46 3.29 -0.89
CA GLN A 76 -16.36 3.28 0.26
C GLN A 76 -16.92 4.67 0.58
N THR A 77 -16.04 5.69 0.66
CA THR A 77 -16.41 7.03 1.14
C THR A 77 -16.80 8.00 0.04
N LYS A 78 -16.33 7.79 -1.19
CA LYS A 78 -16.41 8.70 -2.35
C LYS A 78 -15.68 10.03 -2.14
N GLU A 79 -14.84 10.14 -1.13
CA GLU A 79 -14.02 11.33 -0.91
C GLU A 79 -12.89 11.41 -1.93
N GLN A 80 -12.90 12.47 -2.74
CA GLN A 80 -11.97 12.67 -3.87
C GLN A 80 -10.49 12.58 -3.45
N LYS A 81 -10.15 13.04 -2.25
CA LYS A 81 -8.78 12.97 -1.73
C LYS A 81 -8.15 11.56 -1.84
N TYR A 82 -8.95 10.52 -1.58
CA TYR A 82 -8.43 9.14 -1.62
C TYR A 82 -8.14 8.67 -3.05
N ARG A 83 -8.95 9.09 -4.03
CA ARG A 83 -8.65 8.84 -5.44
C ARG A 83 -7.37 9.55 -5.89
N ASP A 84 -7.21 10.80 -5.48
CA ASP A 84 -6.03 11.61 -5.80
C ASP A 84 -4.77 11.01 -5.15
N TRP A 85 -4.87 10.51 -3.93
CA TRP A 85 -3.77 9.82 -3.26
C TRP A 85 -3.44 8.46 -3.92
N ALA A 86 -4.43 7.70 -4.34
CA ALA A 86 -4.17 6.48 -5.10
C ALA A 86 -3.44 6.78 -6.42
N ALA A 87 -3.85 7.85 -7.14
CA ALA A 87 -3.18 8.28 -8.36
C ALA A 87 -1.73 8.73 -8.10
N HIS A 88 -1.51 9.49 -7.02
CA HIS A 88 -0.18 9.91 -6.56
C HIS A 88 0.73 8.70 -6.27
N GLY A 89 0.20 7.67 -5.60
CA GLY A 89 0.94 6.44 -5.32
C GLY A 89 1.27 5.64 -6.59
N ILE A 90 0.35 5.57 -7.57
CA ILE A 90 0.62 4.94 -8.88
C ILE A 90 1.74 5.67 -9.62
N ALA A 91 1.71 7.01 -9.68
CA ALA A 91 2.77 7.79 -10.29
C ALA A 91 4.11 7.53 -9.61
N PHE A 92 4.16 7.52 -8.27
CA PHE A 92 5.37 7.22 -7.52
C PHE A 92 5.93 5.82 -7.81
N LEU A 93 5.08 4.80 -7.88
CA LEU A 93 5.52 3.45 -8.23
C LEU A 93 6.13 3.38 -9.63
N GLN A 94 5.53 4.08 -10.60
CA GLN A 94 6.03 4.14 -11.98
C GLN A 94 7.33 4.92 -12.09
N ASP A 95 7.45 6.06 -11.42
CA ASP A 95 8.55 6.99 -11.60
C ASP A 95 9.77 6.61 -10.76
N GLN A 96 9.59 6.00 -9.59
CA GLN A 96 10.67 5.76 -8.64
C GLN A 96 11.01 4.27 -8.44
N HIS A 97 10.01 3.40 -8.26
CA HIS A 97 10.26 1.98 -8.07
C HIS A 97 10.52 1.22 -9.38
N ARG A 98 9.83 1.58 -10.47
CA ARG A 98 9.96 0.90 -11.75
C ARG A 98 11.30 1.25 -12.44
N GLN A 99 12.01 0.22 -12.87
CA GLN A 99 13.25 0.37 -13.60
C GLN A 99 13.04 0.19 -15.13
N ARG A 100 14.00 0.61 -15.93
CA ARG A 100 13.96 0.49 -17.41
C ARG A 100 13.79 -0.94 -17.91
N SER A 101 14.27 -1.92 -17.14
CA SER A 101 14.11 -3.35 -17.40
C SER A 101 12.68 -3.87 -17.13
N GLY A 102 11.80 -3.05 -16.55
CA GLY A 102 10.42 -3.41 -16.22
C GLY A 102 10.21 -3.90 -14.79
N HIS A 103 11.28 -4.23 -14.05
CA HIS A 103 11.13 -4.63 -12.64
C HIS A 103 10.92 -3.44 -11.71
N TYR A 104 10.38 -3.73 -10.52
CA TYR A 104 10.21 -2.79 -9.42
C TYR A 104 11.22 -3.10 -8.32
N VAL A 105 12.03 -2.09 -7.95
CA VAL A 105 13.02 -2.24 -6.88
C VAL A 105 12.34 -2.37 -5.52
N TRP A 106 12.97 -3.16 -4.62
CA TRP A 106 12.42 -3.52 -3.34
C TRP A 106 12.30 -2.35 -2.36
N GLN A 107 13.34 -1.49 -2.31
CA GLN A 107 13.40 -0.38 -1.36
C GLN A 107 14.13 0.83 -1.94
N LEU A 108 13.59 2.00 -1.62
CA LEU A 108 14.20 3.29 -1.89
C LEU A 108 14.58 3.98 -0.58
N LYS A 109 15.61 4.83 -0.63
CA LYS A 109 15.99 5.75 0.45
C LYS A 109 16.19 7.15 -0.14
N GLY A 110 15.23 8.04 0.14
CA GLY A 110 15.12 9.32 -0.58
C GLY A 110 14.90 9.06 -2.07
N ASP A 111 15.75 9.66 -2.90
CA ASP A 111 15.75 9.53 -4.36
C ASP A 111 16.64 8.37 -4.90
N LYS A 112 17.17 7.51 -4.01
CA LYS A 112 18.12 6.46 -4.37
C LYS A 112 17.53 5.08 -4.14
N ILE A 113 17.98 4.14 -4.98
CA ILE A 113 17.73 2.72 -4.76
C ILE A 113 18.60 2.26 -3.58
N ASP A 114 17.95 1.78 -2.53
CA ASP A 114 18.59 1.19 -1.35
C ASP A 114 18.71 -0.34 -1.51
N ASP A 115 17.63 -0.97 -1.98
CA ASP A 115 17.59 -2.39 -2.34
C ASP A 115 16.97 -2.56 -3.71
N GLY A 116 17.82 -2.90 -4.69
CA GLY A 116 17.43 -3.04 -6.11
C GLY A 116 16.89 -4.41 -6.50
N ARG A 117 16.72 -5.35 -5.54
CA ARG A 117 16.24 -6.69 -5.85
C ARG A 117 14.84 -6.68 -6.44
N ALA A 118 14.63 -7.50 -7.48
CA ALA A 118 13.32 -7.83 -7.97
C ALA A 118 12.79 -9.05 -7.18
N MET A 119 11.66 -8.86 -6.51
CA MET A 119 11.02 -9.91 -5.70
C MET A 119 9.64 -10.25 -6.28
N ALA A 120 9.36 -11.52 -6.58
CA ALA A 120 8.06 -11.96 -7.10
C ALA A 120 6.90 -11.49 -6.20
N TYR A 121 7.06 -11.62 -4.88
CA TYR A 121 6.12 -11.12 -3.88
C TYR A 121 5.81 -9.62 -4.05
N GLY A 122 6.83 -8.79 -4.24
CA GLY A 122 6.66 -7.35 -4.46
C GLY A 122 5.90 -7.04 -5.75
N HIS A 123 6.21 -7.77 -6.83
CA HIS A 123 5.53 -7.61 -8.13
C HIS A 123 4.07 -8.04 -8.07
N ALA A 124 3.73 -9.08 -7.32
CA ALA A 124 2.33 -9.45 -7.07
C ALA A 124 1.55 -8.32 -6.39
N PHE A 125 2.16 -7.60 -5.44
CA PHE A 125 1.57 -6.43 -4.82
C PHE A 125 1.46 -5.22 -5.75
N VAL A 126 2.39 -5.06 -6.71
CA VAL A 126 2.27 -4.05 -7.77
C VAL A 126 1.02 -4.32 -8.61
N ILE A 127 0.81 -5.57 -9.05
CA ILE A 127 -0.39 -5.95 -9.82
C ILE A 127 -1.66 -5.72 -8.98
N LEU A 128 -1.66 -6.09 -7.70
CA LEU A 128 -2.80 -5.84 -6.80
C LEU A 128 -3.13 -4.34 -6.74
N ALA A 129 -2.15 -3.49 -6.45
CA ALA A 129 -2.34 -2.05 -6.35
C ALA A 129 -2.85 -1.43 -7.67
N ALA A 130 -2.21 -1.79 -8.79
CA ALA A 130 -2.58 -1.32 -10.11
C ALA A 130 -3.99 -1.78 -10.51
N SER A 131 -4.39 -3.01 -10.15
CA SER A 131 -5.74 -3.54 -10.42
C SER A 131 -6.82 -2.74 -9.69
N TRP A 132 -6.57 -2.34 -8.44
CA TRP A 132 -7.51 -1.50 -7.69
C TRP A 132 -7.55 -0.06 -8.21
N ALA A 133 -6.39 0.50 -8.57
CA ALA A 133 -6.30 1.83 -9.18
C ALA A 133 -6.98 1.88 -10.57
N ALA A 134 -6.89 0.81 -11.36
CA ALA A 134 -7.56 0.69 -12.66
C ALA A 134 -9.10 0.71 -12.54
N ARG A 135 -9.67 0.25 -11.42
CA ARG A 135 -11.11 0.37 -11.13
C ARG A 135 -11.57 1.81 -10.92
N LEU A 136 -10.65 2.70 -10.63
CA LEU A 136 -10.88 4.13 -10.47
C LEU A 136 -10.50 4.94 -11.71
N ASP A 137 -10.21 4.26 -12.83
CA ASP A 137 -9.73 4.87 -14.07
C ASP A 137 -8.52 5.79 -13.85
N ILE A 138 -7.57 5.34 -12.99
CA ILE A 138 -6.31 6.05 -12.78
C ILE A 138 -5.39 5.74 -13.97
N THR A 139 -4.89 6.83 -14.58
CA THR A 139 -4.01 6.77 -15.76
C THR A 139 -2.77 5.93 -15.50
N GLY A 140 -2.41 5.06 -16.44
CA GLY A 140 -1.23 4.20 -16.37
C GLY A 140 -1.41 2.92 -15.54
N ALA A 141 -2.50 2.79 -14.77
CA ALA A 141 -2.69 1.62 -13.92
C ALA A 141 -2.90 0.33 -14.72
N ARG A 142 -3.61 0.37 -15.85
CA ARG A 142 -3.84 -0.82 -16.68
C ARG A 142 -2.56 -1.28 -17.36
N GLU A 143 -1.80 -0.36 -17.93
CA GLU A 143 -0.50 -0.63 -18.55
C GLU A 143 0.48 -1.24 -17.54
N MET A 144 0.47 -0.72 -16.31
CA MET A 144 1.29 -1.22 -15.21
C MET A 144 1.00 -2.69 -14.87
N ILE A 145 -0.26 -3.13 -14.94
CA ILE A 145 -0.64 -4.54 -14.76
C ILE A 145 0.04 -5.42 -15.81
N TYR A 146 -0.12 -5.06 -17.10
CA TYR A 146 0.41 -5.86 -18.21
C TYR A 146 1.93 -5.89 -18.22
N ASP A 147 2.58 -4.76 -17.99
CA ASP A 147 4.05 -4.66 -17.94
C ASP A 147 4.61 -5.50 -16.80
N CYS A 148 4.03 -5.38 -15.60
CA CYS A 148 4.45 -6.13 -14.43
C CYS A 148 4.20 -7.65 -14.60
N TRP A 149 3.03 -8.02 -15.13
CA TRP A 149 2.73 -9.42 -15.46
C TRP A 149 3.73 -10.00 -16.46
N SER A 150 3.99 -9.28 -17.56
CA SER A 150 4.97 -9.72 -18.57
C SER A 150 6.37 -9.91 -17.99
N PHE A 151 6.78 -9.02 -17.07
CA PHE A 151 8.05 -9.17 -16.37
C PHE A 151 8.05 -10.43 -15.48
N MET A 152 6.96 -10.69 -14.73
CA MET A 152 6.85 -11.86 -13.86
C MET A 152 6.90 -13.16 -14.67
N GLU A 153 6.18 -13.25 -15.79
CA GLU A 153 6.22 -14.41 -16.70
C GLU A 153 7.64 -14.69 -17.22
N ALA A 154 8.37 -13.63 -17.57
CA ALA A 154 9.70 -13.76 -18.15
C ALA A 154 10.80 -14.12 -17.14
N HIS A 155 10.61 -13.76 -15.86
CA HIS A 155 11.72 -13.78 -14.88
C HIS A 155 11.46 -14.59 -13.61
N PHE A 156 10.21 -14.87 -13.26
CA PHE A 156 9.85 -15.58 -12.03
C PHE A 156 9.09 -16.88 -12.28
N TRP A 157 8.48 -17.04 -13.45
CA TRP A 157 7.76 -18.26 -13.77
C TRP A 157 8.70 -19.43 -13.93
N GLU A 158 8.49 -20.47 -13.13
CA GLU A 158 9.22 -21.74 -13.22
C GLU A 158 8.30 -22.85 -13.78
N PRO A 159 8.43 -23.19 -15.09
CA PRO A 159 7.53 -24.12 -15.75
C PRO A 159 7.55 -25.52 -15.10
N ASP A 160 8.71 -25.98 -14.63
CA ASP A 160 8.90 -27.30 -14.05
C ASP A 160 8.16 -27.47 -12.72
N HIS A 161 7.92 -26.36 -12.02
CA HIS A 161 7.19 -26.31 -10.75
C HIS A 161 5.79 -25.69 -10.87
N THR A 162 5.43 -25.15 -12.04
CA THR A 162 4.18 -24.39 -12.26
C THR A 162 3.94 -23.31 -11.20
N ALA A 163 4.99 -22.57 -10.83
CA ALA A 163 5.02 -21.62 -9.74
C ALA A 163 5.85 -20.36 -10.07
N TYR A 164 5.67 -19.33 -9.23
CA TYR A 164 6.46 -18.10 -9.24
C TYR A 164 7.41 -18.05 -8.03
#